data_33842a516700873c2ed16869b6d60423
#
_entry.id   33842a516700873c2ed16869b6d60423
#
_cell.length_a   1.000
_cell.length_b   1.000
_cell.length_c   1.000
_cell.angle_alpha   90.00
_cell.angle_beta   90.00
_cell.angle_gamma   90.00
#
_symmetry.space_group_name_H-M   'P 1'
#
loop_
_entity.id
_entity.type
_entity.pdbx_description
1 polymer ?
#
loop_
_entity_poly.entity_id
_entity_poly.type
_entity_poly.pdbx_seq_one_letter_code
_entity_poly.pdbx_strand_id
1 'polypeptide(L)'
;MLKAYKYRIYPDAEQMQFFAKCFGCVRFVYNRMLSDRIEHYNLTGKSLNNTPAQYKSEFTWLKEVDSLALANAQMNLNTAYRNFFRDKSNGFPKFKSKKNNNFSYTTNNQKGTVYVENGYIKLPKLKSPVKIGQHRSFEGVIKSCTISKAPSGKYHISILVETEIQKLPASDMRVGIDVGIKDFAVLSNGEAYKNPKHLRKSEKRLAKLQRDLSRKQIGSSNRNKARIKVAKLHEKIANQRMDFLHKKSTEIIRKNQAIVIEDLKVKNLMKNHNLAKSIAEVSWSRFREMLDYKSRWYGRELIIAPPDYPSSQLCSDCGNRSSQTKDLACRVYICPECGLEIDRDYNASLNLLKLTM
;
A
#
# COMPACT_ATOMS: atom_id res chain seq x y z
N MET A 1 19.02 -7.08 0.48
CA MET A 1 17.75 -6.46 0.00
C MET A 1 17.10 -5.63 1.11
N LEU A 2 16.24 -4.64 0.74
CA LEU A 2 15.49 -3.86 1.72
C LEU A 2 14.09 -4.46 1.94
N LYS A 3 13.74 -4.71 3.21
CA LYS A 3 12.44 -5.25 3.62
C LYS A 3 11.84 -4.44 4.76
N ALA A 4 10.57 -4.08 4.66
CA ALA A 4 9.90 -3.32 5.69
C ALA A 4 9.05 -4.24 6.60
N TYR A 5 9.19 -4.06 7.89
CA TYR A 5 8.45 -4.76 8.94
C TYR A 5 7.58 -3.77 9.69
N LYS A 6 6.25 -3.95 9.65
CA LYS A 6 5.32 -3.06 10.32
C LYS A 6 4.79 -3.70 11.59
N TYR A 7 4.93 -2.98 12.72
CA TYR A 7 4.44 -3.41 14.02
C TYR A 7 3.56 -2.36 14.65
N ARG A 8 2.70 -2.78 15.56
CA ARG A 8 1.98 -1.89 16.46
C ARG A 8 2.91 -1.48 17.60
N ILE A 9 2.86 -0.21 18.00
CA ILE A 9 3.55 0.29 19.19
C ILE A 9 2.53 0.85 20.18
N TYR A 10 2.91 0.85 21.46
CA TYR A 10 2.05 1.23 22.58
C TYR A 10 2.72 2.35 23.38
N PRO A 11 2.73 3.60 22.85
CA PRO A 11 3.34 4.72 23.53
C PRO A 11 2.52 5.13 24.78
N ASP A 12 3.20 5.54 25.83
CA ASP A 12 2.62 6.23 26.98
C ASP A 12 2.26 7.71 26.65
N ALA A 13 1.78 8.45 27.64
CA ALA A 13 1.32 9.83 27.44
C ALA A 13 2.48 10.78 27.01
N GLU A 14 3.69 10.65 27.63
CA GLU A 14 4.85 11.46 27.31
C GLU A 14 5.35 11.14 25.88
N GLN A 15 5.43 9.86 25.56
CA GLN A 15 5.82 9.38 24.21
C GLN A 15 4.82 9.83 23.14
N MET A 16 3.51 9.80 23.42
CA MET A 16 2.48 10.31 22.50
C MET A 16 2.62 11.81 22.26
N GLN A 17 2.96 12.58 23.31
CA GLN A 17 3.22 14.01 23.18
C GLN A 17 4.46 14.27 22.32
N PHE A 18 5.55 13.53 22.54
CA PHE A 18 6.76 13.62 21.72
C PHE A 18 6.47 13.31 20.25
N PHE A 19 5.73 12.22 19.95
CA PHE A 19 5.36 11.91 18.58
C PHE A 19 4.48 13.00 17.94
N ALA A 20 3.57 13.60 18.70
CA ALA A 20 2.77 14.72 18.21
C ALA A 20 3.63 15.93 17.83
N LYS A 21 4.67 16.26 18.64
CA LYS A 21 5.67 17.27 18.32
C LYS A 21 6.42 16.92 17.03
N CYS A 22 6.93 15.68 16.90
CA CYS A 22 7.63 15.23 15.68
C CYS A 22 6.74 15.36 14.43
N PHE A 23 5.48 14.93 14.48
CA PHE A 23 4.54 15.10 13.36
C PHE A 23 4.31 16.57 13.01
N GLY A 24 4.26 17.45 14.03
CA GLY A 24 4.14 18.89 13.85
C GLY A 24 5.36 19.49 13.16
N CYS A 25 6.55 19.18 13.67
CA CYS A 25 7.83 19.68 13.17
C CYS A 25 8.11 19.28 11.73
N VAL A 26 7.94 18.01 11.37
CA VAL A 26 8.19 17.54 9.99
C VAL A 26 7.19 18.14 9.00
N ARG A 27 5.93 18.36 9.42
CA ARG A 27 4.93 19.04 8.58
C ARG A 27 5.28 20.51 8.40
N PHE A 28 5.67 21.19 9.47
CA PHE A 28 6.09 22.60 9.44
C PHE A 28 7.28 22.77 8.50
N VAL A 29 8.36 22.03 8.70
CA VAL A 29 9.56 22.10 7.86
C VAL A 29 9.24 21.86 6.39
N TYR A 30 8.47 20.81 6.09
CA TYR A 30 8.04 20.55 4.71
C TYR A 30 7.30 21.74 4.10
N ASN A 31 6.35 22.32 4.83
CA ASN A 31 5.53 23.44 4.34
C ASN A 31 6.34 24.73 4.21
N ARG A 32 7.19 25.03 5.20
CA ARG A 32 8.03 26.23 5.16
C ARG A 32 9.00 26.18 4.00
N MET A 33 9.68 25.05 3.83
CA MET A 33 10.59 24.84 2.67
C MET A 33 9.85 24.94 1.33
N LEU A 34 8.63 24.44 1.25
CA LEU A 34 7.81 24.55 0.03
C LEU A 34 7.44 26.03 -0.24
N SER A 35 7.02 26.78 0.78
CA SER A 35 6.70 28.21 0.68
C SER A 35 7.90 28.99 0.18
N ASP A 36 9.06 28.86 0.86
CA ASP A 36 10.28 29.58 0.51
C ASP A 36 10.76 29.28 -0.91
N ARG A 37 10.63 28.03 -1.36
CA ARG A 37 10.97 27.66 -2.75
C ARG A 37 10.04 28.29 -3.77
N ILE A 38 8.74 28.37 -3.48
CA ILE A 38 7.77 29.02 -4.37
C ILE A 38 8.05 30.53 -4.43
N GLU A 39 8.21 31.17 -3.28
CA GLU A 39 8.48 32.60 -3.17
C GLU A 39 9.78 32.99 -3.89
N HIS A 40 10.86 32.27 -3.62
CA HIS A 40 12.15 32.50 -4.26
C HIS A 40 12.07 32.35 -5.79
N TYR A 41 11.38 31.31 -6.27
CA TYR A 41 11.21 31.09 -7.71
C TYR A 41 10.40 32.22 -8.37
N ASN A 42 9.34 32.66 -7.71
CA ASN A 42 8.53 33.77 -8.21
C ASN A 42 9.30 35.09 -8.29
N LEU A 43 10.25 35.31 -7.36
CA LEU A 43 11.07 36.54 -7.34
C LEU A 43 12.27 36.47 -8.28
N THR A 44 12.90 35.31 -8.44
CA THR A 44 14.21 35.21 -9.09
C THR A 44 14.23 34.34 -10.36
N GLY A 45 13.18 33.56 -10.60
CA GLY A 45 13.15 32.54 -11.65
C GLY A 45 14.08 31.34 -11.39
N LYS A 46 14.74 31.29 -10.21
CA LYS A 46 15.74 30.25 -9.88
C LYS A 46 15.25 29.34 -8.76
N SER A 47 15.75 28.08 -8.79
CA SER A 47 15.46 27.12 -7.73
C SER A 47 16.22 27.45 -6.43
N LEU A 48 15.55 27.33 -5.28
CA LEU A 48 16.15 27.48 -3.96
C LEU A 48 16.56 26.11 -3.40
N ASN A 49 17.81 26.00 -2.95
CA ASN A 49 18.31 24.83 -2.25
C ASN A 49 18.41 25.11 -0.74
N ASN A 50 17.28 25.02 -0.07
CA ASN A 50 17.16 25.24 1.37
C ASN A 50 17.29 23.91 2.16
N THR A 51 17.70 24.01 3.43
CA THR A 51 17.83 22.86 4.34
C THR A 51 17.10 23.08 5.66
N PRO A 52 16.67 22.04 6.39
CA PRO A 52 16.00 22.20 7.67
C PRO A 52 16.83 22.90 8.75
N ALA A 53 18.16 22.87 8.62
CA ALA A 53 19.07 23.50 9.58
C ALA A 53 18.87 25.02 9.67
N GLN A 54 18.59 25.67 8.55
CA GLN A 54 18.38 27.13 8.45
C GLN A 54 17.25 27.64 9.34
N TYR A 55 16.23 26.81 9.56
CA TYR A 55 15.05 27.20 10.36
C TYR A 55 15.24 27.04 11.86
N LYS A 56 16.32 26.38 12.33
CA LYS A 56 16.53 26.08 13.76
C LYS A 56 16.97 27.30 14.57
N SER A 57 17.47 28.34 13.94
CA SER A 57 17.79 29.61 14.59
C SER A 57 16.51 30.40 14.94
N GLU A 58 15.61 30.50 13.99
CA GLU A 58 14.33 31.20 14.13
C GLU A 58 13.32 30.36 14.96
N PHE A 59 13.23 29.03 14.66
CA PHE A 59 12.29 28.11 15.30
C PHE A 59 13.02 27.15 16.23
N THR A 60 13.40 27.61 17.41
CA THR A 60 14.23 26.86 18.38
C THR A 60 13.63 25.51 18.80
N TRP A 61 12.28 25.40 18.83
CA TRP A 61 11.57 24.15 19.13
C TRP A 61 11.83 23.01 18.12
N LEU A 62 12.38 23.29 16.94
CA LEU A 62 12.85 22.27 16.00
C LEU A 62 14.06 21.47 16.54
N LYS A 63 14.77 22.00 17.54
CA LYS A 63 15.89 21.30 18.20
C LYS A 63 15.41 20.22 19.16
N GLU A 64 14.15 20.23 19.58
CA GLU A 64 13.56 19.23 20.47
C GLU A 64 13.36 17.86 19.79
N VAL A 65 13.23 17.83 18.47
CA VAL A 65 13.01 16.61 17.70
C VAL A 65 14.27 16.15 16.98
N ASP A 66 14.25 14.91 16.50
CA ASP A 66 15.35 14.33 15.75
C ASP A 66 15.61 15.09 14.44
N SER A 67 16.88 15.47 14.22
CA SER A 67 17.33 16.18 13.02
C SER A 67 17.15 15.36 11.75
N LEU A 68 17.30 14.02 11.83
CA LEU A 68 17.07 13.14 10.70
C LEU A 68 15.60 13.07 10.30
N ALA A 69 14.68 13.25 11.24
CA ALA A 69 13.26 13.36 10.92
C ALA A 69 12.97 14.63 10.10
N LEU A 70 13.64 15.73 10.40
CA LEU A 70 13.54 16.98 9.63
C LEU A 70 14.20 16.83 8.24
N ALA A 71 15.36 16.17 8.15
CA ALA A 71 16.03 15.88 6.88
C ALA A 71 15.15 14.99 5.97
N ASN A 72 14.45 14.01 6.54
CA ASN A 72 13.48 13.20 5.78
C ASN A 72 12.28 14.05 5.28
N ALA A 73 11.88 15.11 5.98
CA ALA A 73 10.85 16.02 5.47
C ALA A 73 11.33 16.76 4.21
N GLN A 74 12.61 17.21 4.17
CA GLN A 74 13.26 17.75 2.97
C GLN A 74 13.32 16.73 1.84
N MET A 75 13.78 15.50 2.13
CA MET A 75 13.84 14.43 1.12
C MET A 75 12.47 14.13 0.51
N ASN A 76 11.42 14.14 1.33
CA ASN A 76 10.05 13.96 0.86
C ASN A 76 9.60 15.11 -0.06
N LEU A 77 9.98 16.35 0.24
CA LEU A 77 9.70 17.50 -0.62
C LEU A 77 10.47 17.40 -1.94
N ASN A 78 11.75 17.05 -1.88
CA ASN A 78 12.58 16.86 -3.08
C ASN A 78 12.02 15.73 -3.96
N THR A 79 11.52 14.65 -3.36
CA THR A 79 10.87 13.55 -4.08
C THR A 79 9.56 14.00 -4.73
N ALA A 80 8.78 14.84 -4.06
CA ALA A 80 7.54 15.39 -4.63
C ALA A 80 7.82 16.26 -5.86
N TYR A 81 8.83 17.14 -5.81
CA TYR A 81 9.28 17.91 -6.97
C TYR A 81 9.79 17.02 -8.10
N ARG A 82 10.63 16.03 -7.79
CA ARG A 82 11.18 15.09 -8.80
C ARG A 82 10.04 14.33 -9.50
N ASN A 83 9.04 13.88 -8.76
CA ASN A 83 7.88 13.21 -9.34
C ASN A 83 7.06 14.14 -10.24
N PHE A 84 6.87 15.38 -9.85
CA PHE A 84 6.18 16.40 -10.66
C PHE A 84 6.92 16.68 -11.97
N PHE A 85 8.24 16.88 -11.92
CA PHE A 85 9.04 17.16 -13.13
C PHE A 85 9.16 15.94 -14.06
N ARG A 86 9.20 14.73 -13.50
CA ARG A 86 9.21 13.49 -14.29
C ARG A 86 7.87 13.23 -14.99
N ASP A 87 6.77 13.49 -14.31
CA ASP A 87 5.41 13.27 -14.82
C ASP A 87 4.45 14.28 -14.17
N LYS A 88 4.06 15.29 -14.95
CA LYS A 88 3.19 16.38 -14.48
C LYS A 88 1.80 15.92 -14.03
N SER A 89 1.35 14.74 -14.42
CA SER A 89 0.10 14.15 -13.94
C SER A 89 0.07 13.93 -12.42
N ASN A 90 1.25 13.83 -11.77
CA ASN A 90 1.37 13.76 -10.31
C ASN A 90 0.97 15.08 -9.60
N GLY A 91 0.85 16.19 -10.35
CA GLY A 91 0.55 17.50 -9.82
C GLY A 91 1.71 18.13 -9.03
N PHE A 92 1.65 19.44 -8.87
CA PHE A 92 2.62 20.22 -8.10
C PHE A 92 2.60 19.84 -6.60
N PRO A 93 3.76 19.90 -5.89
CA PRO A 93 3.81 19.63 -4.45
C PRO A 93 2.82 20.47 -3.66
N LYS A 94 2.02 19.83 -2.80
CA LYS A 94 0.97 20.49 -2.01
C LYS A 94 1.37 20.64 -0.56
N PHE A 95 0.92 21.74 0.08
CA PHE A 95 1.05 21.94 1.52
C PHE A 95 0.37 20.83 2.31
N LYS A 96 1.05 20.35 3.35
CA LYS A 96 0.52 19.31 4.24
C LYS A 96 -0.39 19.93 5.29
N SER A 97 -1.60 19.38 5.45
CA SER A 97 -2.58 19.83 6.44
C SER A 97 -2.71 18.85 7.61
N LYS A 98 -2.88 19.40 8.83
CA LYS A 98 -3.26 18.62 10.02
C LYS A 98 -4.63 17.93 9.85
N LYS A 99 -5.53 18.55 9.09
CA LYS A 99 -6.89 18.04 8.83
C LYS A 99 -6.90 16.72 8.06
N ASN A 100 -5.86 16.44 7.25
CA ASN A 100 -5.75 15.21 6.46
C ASN A 100 -5.41 13.96 7.29
N ASN A 101 -5.18 14.09 8.61
CA ASN A 101 -4.87 13.00 9.54
C ASN A 101 -3.68 12.10 9.14
N ASN A 102 -2.80 12.56 8.26
CA ASN A 102 -1.57 11.86 7.86
C ASN A 102 -0.45 12.19 8.84
N PHE A 103 -0.47 11.53 10.00
CA PHE A 103 0.53 11.71 11.05
C PHE A 103 1.62 10.68 10.90
N SER A 104 2.76 11.06 10.37
CA SER A 104 3.95 10.20 10.29
C SER A 104 5.23 11.03 10.24
N TYR A 105 6.32 10.43 10.74
CA TYR A 105 7.68 10.89 10.49
C TYR A 105 8.60 9.69 10.32
N THR A 106 9.67 9.89 9.55
CA THR A 106 10.70 8.88 9.33
C THR A 106 12.01 9.38 9.94
N THR A 107 12.72 8.49 10.63
CA THR A 107 14.09 8.71 11.09
C THR A 107 15.00 7.61 10.59
N ASN A 108 16.28 7.93 10.34
CA ASN A 108 17.27 6.97 9.89
C ASN A 108 18.03 6.42 11.09
N ASN A 109 18.47 5.18 10.99
CA ASN A 109 19.35 4.58 11.99
C ASN A 109 20.80 4.98 11.67
N GLN A 110 21.36 5.87 12.45
CA GLN A 110 22.79 6.21 12.40
C GLN A 110 23.47 5.70 13.66
N LYS A 111 24.54 4.91 13.49
CA LYS A 111 25.38 4.39 14.59
C LYS A 111 24.55 3.68 15.70
N GLY A 112 23.51 2.91 15.31
CA GLY A 112 22.73 2.13 16.28
C GLY A 112 21.75 2.93 17.15
N THR A 113 21.34 4.13 16.74
CA THR A 113 20.39 4.96 17.49
C THR A 113 18.96 4.43 17.49
N VAL A 114 18.65 3.48 16.59
CA VAL A 114 17.37 2.77 16.52
C VAL A 114 17.64 1.28 16.66
N TYR A 115 17.12 0.65 17.71
CA TYR A 115 17.22 -0.79 17.92
C TYR A 115 15.97 -1.32 18.63
N VAL A 116 15.75 -2.63 18.50
CA VAL A 116 14.66 -3.37 19.17
C VAL A 116 15.28 -4.36 20.14
N GLU A 117 14.86 -4.30 21.39
CA GLU A 117 15.36 -5.16 22.44
C GLU A 117 14.23 -5.43 23.45
N ASN A 118 14.12 -6.68 23.92
CA ASN A 118 13.19 -7.11 24.97
C ASN A 118 11.73 -6.63 24.79
N GLY A 119 11.24 -6.59 23.53
CA GLY A 119 9.88 -6.14 23.24
C GLY A 119 9.69 -4.62 23.28
N TYR A 120 10.79 -3.87 23.24
CA TYR A 120 10.79 -2.41 23.18
C TYR A 120 11.63 -1.92 22.00
N ILE A 121 11.28 -0.74 21.50
CA ILE A 121 12.08 -0.05 20.48
C ILE A 121 12.61 1.28 21.01
N LYS A 122 13.92 1.49 20.87
CA LYS A 122 14.57 2.77 21.15
C LYS A 122 14.51 3.65 19.91
N LEU A 123 14.20 4.93 20.12
CA LEU A 123 14.11 5.95 19.08
C LEU A 123 14.94 7.17 19.49
N PRO A 124 15.53 7.89 18.50
CA PRO A 124 16.32 9.09 18.77
C PRO A 124 15.51 10.16 19.52
N LYS A 125 16.17 10.85 20.44
CA LYS A 125 15.61 11.96 21.27
C LYS A 125 14.48 11.54 22.22
N LEU A 126 13.99 10.30 22.16
CA LEU A 126 13.00 9.80 23.12
C LEU A 126 13.69 9.29 24.37
N LYS A 127 13.26 9.72 25.57
CA LYS A 127 13.91 9.36 26.84
C LYS A 127 13.82 7.87 27.14
N SER A 128 12.61 7.30 27.03
CA SER A 128 12.32 5.90 27.30
C SER A 128 12.01 5.11 26.01
N PRO A 129 12.35 3.81 25.95
CA PRO A 129 11.98 2.97 24.82
C PRO A 129 10.48 2.72 24.79
N VAL A 130 9.91 2.51 23.57
CA VAL A 130 8.47 2.32 23.34
C VAL A 130 8.15 0.84 23.25
N LYS A 131 7.11 0.36 23.93
CA LYS A 131 6.65 -1.02 23.82
C LYS A 131 6.20 -1.33 22.39
N ILE A 132 6.73 -2.43 21.80
CA ILE A 132 6.40 -2.89 20.46
C ILE A 132 5.72 -4.25 20.49
N GLY A 133 4.62 -4.39 19.72
CA GLY A 133 3.96 -5.68 19.49
C GLY A 133 4.63 -6.44 18.37
N GLN A 134 5.78 -7.04 18.66
CA GLN A 134 6.56 -7.78 17.68
C GLN A 134 5.98 -9.19 17.50
N HIS A 135 5.21 -9.39 16.45
CA HIS A 135 4.58 -10.68 16.11
C HIS A 135 5.44 -11.57 15.21
N ARG A 136 6.56 -11.07 14.72
CA ARG A 136 7.59 -11.80 13.96
C ARG A 136 8.95 -11.14 14.20
N SER A 137 9.99 -11.93 14.25
CA SER A 137 11.36 -11.44 14.28
C SER A 137 11.80 -10.93 12.91
N PHE A 138 12.86 -10.15 12.88
CA PHE A 138 13.59 -9.81 11.67
C PHE A 138 15.10 -9.88 11.98
N GLU A 139 15.84 -10.20 10.95
CA GLU A 139 17.31 -10.22 10.96
C GLU A 139 17.82 -9.18 9.97
N GLY A 140 19.02 -8.64 10.24
CA GLY A 140 19.67 -7.65 9.39
C GLY A 140 19.81 -6.29 10.03
N VAL A 141 20.25 -5.32 9.24
CA VAL A 141 20.60 -3.96 9.69
C VAL A 141 19.42 -3.02 9.51
N ILE A 142 18.96 -2.40 10.61
CA ILE A 142 17.93 -1.37 10.56
C ILE A 142 18.51 -0.13 9.86
N LYS A 143 17.88 0.30 8.76
CA LYS A 143 18.25 1.50 8.00
C LYS A 143 17.46 2.73 8.45
N SER A 144 16.16 2.57 8.61
CA SER A 144 15.25 3.64 9.02
C SER A 144 13.99 3.08 9.67
N CYS A 145 13.27 3.93 10.37
CA CYS A 145 11.94 3.61 10.83
C CYS A 145 10.97 4.77 10.60
N THR A 146 9.73 4.42 10.29
CA THR A 146 8.62 5.38 10.13
C THR A 146 7.59 5.15 11.22
N ILE A 147 7.40 6.13 12.08
CA ILE A 147 6.38 6.15 13.11
C ILE A 147 5.13 6.81 12.55
N SER A 148 3.97 6.21 12.77
CA SER A 148 2.70 6.74 12.27
C SER A 148 1.58 6.56 13.29
N LYS A 149 0.61 7.51 13.27
CA LYS A 149 -0.63 7.42 14.04
C LYS A 149 -1.80 7.27 13.07
N ALA A 150 -2.52 6.17 13.21
CA ALA A 150 -3.73 5.91 12.42
C ALA A 150 -4.91 6.79 12.89
N PRO A 151 -5.92 7.06 12.03
CA PRO A 151 -7.14 7.76 12.42
C PRO A 151 -7.91 7.08 13.56
N SER A 152 -7.72 5.77 13.77
CA SER A 152 -8.25 5.00 14.90
C SER A 152 -7.61 5.32 16.25
N GLY A 153 -6.53 6.12 16.27
CA GLY A 153 -5.73 6.46 17.43
C GLY A 153 -4.57 5.50 17.71
N LYS A 154 -4.45 4.41 16.96
CA LYS A 154 -3.35 3.44 17.13
C LYS A 154 -2.06 3.96 16.53
N TYR A 155 -0.95 3.62 17.16
CA TYR A 155 0.40 3.91 16.66
C TYR A 155 1.04 2.68 16.06
N HIS A 156 1.78 2.90 14.97
CA HIS A 156 2.52 1.86 14.27
C HIS A 156 3.92 2.35 13.96
N ILE A 157 4.85 1.41 13.86
CA ILE A 157 6.18 1.62 13.34
C ILE A 157 6.43 0.69 12.16
N SER A 158 6.99 1.23 11.09
CA SER A 158 7.52 0.47 9.96
C SER A 158 9.04 0.56 10.00
N ILE A 159 9.70 -0.56 10.23
CA ILE A 159 11.16 -0.67 10.33
C ILE A 159 11.66 -1.17 8.98
N LEU A 160 12.51 -0.38 8.32
CA LEU A 160 13.18 -0.78 7.08
C LEU A 160 14.51 -1.44 7.44
N VAL A 161 14.65 -2.69 7.07
CA VAL A 161 15.80 -3.53 7.38
C VAL A 161 16.49 -3.93 6.08
N GLU A 162 17.82 -3.84 6.05
CA GLU A 162 18.64 -4.47 5.04
C GLU A 162 18.93 -5.90 5.49
N THR A 163 18.43 -6.86 4.72
CA THR A 163 18.51 -8.28 5.05
C THR A 163 18.73 -9.11 3.80
N GLU A 164 19.28 -10.28 3.97
CA GLU A 164 19.29 -11.30 2.93
C GLU A 164 17.96 -12.04 2.90
N ILE A 165 17.46 -12.27 1.71
CA ILE A 165 16.27 -13.08 1.50
C ILE A 165 16.70 -14.30 0.70
N GLN A 166 16.56 -15.47 1.30
CA GLN A 166 16.85 -16.73 0.61
C GLN A 166 15.84 -16.94 -0.51
N LYS A 167 16.34 -17.17 -1.71
CA LYS A 167 15.52 -17.58 -2.84
C LYS A 167 14.91 -18.96 -2.55
N LEU A 168 13.69 -19.16 -3.00
CA LEU A 168 13.07 -20.47 -2.92
C LEU A 168 13.74 -21.42 -3.95
N PRO A 169 13.75 -22.75 -3.70
CA PRO A 169 14.22 -23.71 -4.67
C PRO A 169 13.52 -23.54 -6.02
N ALA A 170 14.22 -23.79 -7.11
CA ALA A 170 13.63 -23.77 -8.45
C ALA A 170 12.50 -24.82 -8.55
N SER A 171 11.52 -24.53 -9.39
CA SER A 171 10.36 -25.39 -9.62
C SER A 171 9.91 -25.24 -11.07
N ASP A 172 9.36 -26.29 -11.67
CA ASP A 172 8.81 -26.26 -13.03
C ASP A 172 7.34 -25.78 -13.05
N MET A 173 6.75 -25.56 -11.87
CA MET A 173 5.35 -25.17 -11.76
C MET A 173 5.13 -23.74 -12.25
N ARG A 174 4.14 -23.58 -13.12
CA ARG A 174 3.74 -22.32 -13.72
C ARG A 174 2.25 -22.10 -13.53
N VAL A 175 1.80 -20.85 -13.45
CA VAL A 175 0.39 -20.54 -13.27
C VAL A 175 -0.02 -19.28 -14.00
N GLY A 176 -1.13 -19.35 -14.74
CA GLY A 176 -1.87 -18.19 -15.23
C GLY A 176 -2.98 -17.82 -14.25
N ILE A 177 -3.21 -16.52 -14.05
CA ILE A 177 -4.16 -15.98 -13.07
C ILE A 177 -5.10 -15.01 -13.76
N ASP A 178 -6.36 -15.41 -13.89
CA ASP A 178 -7.46 -14.49 -14.20
C ASP A 178 -8.02 -13.89 -12.92
N VAL A 179 -8.17 -12.54 -12.86
CA VAL A 179 -8.66 -11.84 -11.67
C VAL A 179 -10.05 -11.27 -11.85
N GLY A 180 -10.95 -11.60 -10.93
CA GLY A 180 -12.37 -11.29 -11.05
C GLY A 180 -13.00 -10.61 -9.83
N ILE A 181 -14.26 -10.20 -9.98
CA ILE A 181 -15.08 -9.63 -8.90
C ILE A 181 -15.89 -10.72 -8.19
N LYS A 182 -16.40 -11.70 -8.94
CA LYS A 182 -17.16 -12.85 -8.40
C LYS A 182 -16.24 -13.72 -7.56
N ASP A 183 -15.31 -14.33 -8.22
CA ASP A 183 -14.14 -14.94 -7.62
C ASP A 183 -12.98 -13.94 -7.68
N PHE A 184 -12.15 -13.90 -6.64
CA PHE A 184 -11.03 -12.97 -6.57
C PHE A 184 -9.97 -13.28 -7.63
N ALA A 185 -9.71 -14.55 -7.85
CA ALA A 185 -8.81 -15.04 -8.88
C ALA A 185 -9.16 -16.51 -9.21
N VAL A 186 -9.06 -16.87 -10.48
CA VAL A 186 -9.13 -18.23 -11.00
C VAL A 186 -7.75 -18.57 -11.57
N LEU A 187 -7.21 -19.73 -11.17
CA LEU A 187 -5.86 -20.18 -11.51
C LEU A 187 -5.94 -21.30 -12.56
N SER A 188 -4.94 -21.36 -13.43
CA SER A 188 -4.85 -22.38 -14.49
C SER A 188 -4.68 -23.80 -13.98
N ASN A 189 -4.41 -24.00 -12.68
CA ASN A 189 -4.42 -25.31 -12.04
C ASN A 189 -5.82 -25.74 -11.53
N GLY A 190 -6.88 -24.97 -11.84
CA GLY A 190 -8.26 -25.22 -11.42
C GLY A 190 -8.63 -24.65 -10.04
N GLU A 191 -7.66 -24.12 -9.26
CA GLU A 191 -7.97 -23.46 -7.99
C GLU A 191 -8.70 -22.13 -8.22
N ALA A 192 -9.76 -21.85 -7.44
CA ALA A 192 -10.43 -20.56 -7.44
C ALA A 192 -10.41 -19.92 -6.05
N TYR A 193 -9.91 -18.70 -5.95
CA TYR A 193 -9.91 -17.94 -4.72
C TYR A 193 -11.18 -17.09 -4.60
N LYS A 194 -12.06 -17.46 -3.68
CA LYS A 194 -13.32 -16.73 -3.44
C LYS A 194 -13.05 -15.30 -2.96
N ASN A 195 -13.84 -14.36 -3.49
CA ASN A 195 -13.81 -12.97 -3.03
C ASN A 195 -14.39 -12.87 -1.59
N PRO A 196 -13.61 -12.46 -0.58
CA PRO A 196 -14.06 -12.43 0.82
C PRO A 196 -15.11 -11.35 1.12
N LYS A 197 -15.26 -10.32 0.26
CA LYS A 197 -16.24 -9.23 0.35
C LYS A 197 -16.28 -8.57 1.73
N HIS A 198 -15.12 -8.22 2.29
CA HIS A 198 -14.97 -7.70 3.67
C HIS A 198 -15.71 -6.37 3.89
N LEU A 199 -15.70 -5.47 2.89
CA LEU A 199 -16.42 -4.20 2.95
C LEU A 199 -17.92 -4.45 2.96
N ARG A 200 -18.43 -5.26 2.03
CA ARG A 200 -19.89 -5.57 1.92
C ARG A 200 -20.42 -6.20 3.20
N LYS A 201 -19.69 -7.14 3.81
CA LYS A 201 -20.05 -7.76 5.09
C LYS A 201 -20.14 -6.73 6.23
N SER A 202 -19.40 -5.65 6.16
CA SER A 202 -19.36 -4.60 7.19
C SER A 202 -20.20 -3.37 6.85
N GLU A 203 -20.82 -3.31 5.68
CA GLU A 203 -21.46 -2.12 5.12
C GLU A 203 -22.60 -1.59 5.97
N LYS A 204 -23.53 -2.43 6.39
CA LYS A 204 -24.66 -2.04 7.28
C LYS A 204 -24.16 -1.39 8.55
N ARG A 205 -23.13 -1.99 9.18
CA ARG A 205 -22.50 -1.45 10.40
C ARG A 205 -21.79 -0.13 10.13
N LEU A 206 -21.07 -0.02 9.03
CA LEU A 206 -20.35 1.19 8.63
C LEU A 206 -21.34 2.35 8.41
N ALA A 207 -22.42 2.11 7.67
CA ALA A 207 -23.45 3.10 7.42
C ALA A 207 -24.13 3.58 8.73
N LYS A 208 -24.40 2.67 9.69
CA LYS A 208 -24.91 3.04 11.02
C LYS A 208 -23.93 3.97 11.74
N LEU A 209 -22.66 3.60 11.84
CA LEU A 209 -21.64 4.41 12.52
C LEU A 209 -21.42 5.78 11.84
N GLN A 210 -21.52 5.84 10.53
CA GLN A 210 -21.41 7.10 9.77
C GLN A 210 -22.61 8.02 10.03
N ARG A 211 -23.84 7.48 10.06
CA ARG A 211 -25.04 8.25 10.44
C ARG A 211 -24.94 8.77 11.88
N ASP A 212 -24.49 7.92 12.81
CA ASP A 212 -24.26 8.35 14.19
C ASP A 212 -23.22 9.48 14.28
N LEU A 213 -22.15 9.41 13.49
CA LEU A 213 -21.14 10.46 13.40
C LEU A 213 -21.70 11.77 12.83
N SER A 214 -22.49 11.70 11.74
CA SER A 214 -23.05 12.89 11.08
C SER A 214 -23.99 13.69 11.98
N ARG A 215 -24.72 13.00 12.87
CA ARG A 215 -25.66 13.62 13.82
C ARG A 215 -24.99 14.31 15.02
N LYS A 216 -23.67 14.15 15.21
CA LYS A 216 -22.94 14.75 16.32
C LYS A 216 -22.45 16.14 15.98
N GLN A 217 -22.54 17.08 16.93
CA GLN A 217 -22.07 18.45 16.78
C GLN A 217 -20.58 18.49 16.42
N ILE A 218 -20.25 19.28 15.40
CA ILE A 218 -18.88 19.48 14.93
C ILE A 218 -18.03 20.07 16.07
N GLY A 219 -16.83 19.51 16.28
CA GLY A 219 -15.91 19.95 17.36
C GLY A 219 -16.17 19.27 18.71
N SER A 220 -17.33 18.62 18.94
CA SER A 220 -17.64 18.00 20.24
C SER A 220 -16.80 16.74 20.53
N SER A 221 -16.56 16.46 21.80
CA SER A 221 -15.92 15.22 22.27
C SER A 221 -16.68 13.96 21.82
N ASN A 222 -18.02 14.00 21.83
CA ASN A 222 -18.85 12.90 21.37
C ASN A 222 -18.69 12.63 19.88
N ARG A 223 -18.54 13.67 19.05
CA ARG A 223 -18.21 13.52 17.61
C ARG A 223 -16.84 12.87 17.43
N ASN A 224 -15.85 13.27 18.22
CA ASN A 224 -14.52 12.64 18.16
C ASN A 224 -14.56 11.15 18.55
N LYS A 225 -15.29 10.78 19.59
CA LYS A 225 -15.53 9.38 19.98
C LYS A 225 -16.20 8.59 18.84
N ALA A 226 -17.23 9.16 18.20
CA ALA A 226 -17.91 8.53 17.05
C ALA A 226 -16.96 8.39 15.84
N ARG A 227 -16.17 9.42 15.52
CA ARG A 227 -15.15 9.39 14.45
C ARG A 227 -14.15 8.24 14.65
N ILE A 228 -13.69 8.03 15.88
CA ILE A 228 -12.78 6.93 16.22
C ILE A 228 -13.44 5.56 15.99
N LYS A 229 -14.74 5.40 16.31
CA LYS A 229 -15.46 4.15 16.02
C LYS A 229 -15.52 3.84 14.52
N VAL A 230 -15.83 4.84 13.69
CA VAL A 230 -15.80 4.72 12.23
C VAL A 230 -14.39 4.35 11.74
N ALA A 231 -13.36 5.07 12.20
CA ALA A 231 -11.97 4.83 11.83
C ALA A 231 -11.49 3.41 12.20
N LYS A 232 -11.87 2.90 13.38
CA LYS A 232 -11.56 1.52 13.81
C LYS A 232 -12.20 0.46 12.90
N LEU A 233 -13.43 0.70 12.41
CA LEU A 233 -14.08 -0.24 11.50
C LEU A 233 -13.41 -0.21 10.11
N HIS A 234 -13.08 0.96 9.58
CA HIS A 234 -12.30 1.07 8.33
C HIS A 234 -10.94 0.38 8.45
N GLU A 235 -10.23 0.57 9.56
CA GLU A 235 -8.95 -0.09 9.82
C GLU A 235 -9.11 -1.62 9.84
N LYS A 236 -10.16 -2.15 10.49
CA LYS A 236 -10.45 -3.58 10.51
C LYS A 236 -10.64 -4.13 9.09
N ILE A 237 -11.49 -3.47 8.28
CA ILE A 237 -11.77 -3.89 6.89
C ILE A 237 -10.48 -3.86 6.05
N ALA A 238 -9.69 -2.79 6.16
CA ALA A 238 -8.41 -2.66 5.45
C ALA A 238 -7.42 -3.77 5.85
N ASN A 239 -7.30 -4.07 7.15
CA ASN A 239 -6.41 -5.12 7.64
C ASN A 239 -6.84 -6.52 7.17
N GLN A 240 -8.15 -6.83 7.21
CA GLN A 240 -8.69 -8.11 6.72
C GLN A 240 -8.38 -8.29 5.23
N ARG A 241 -8.56 -7.24 4.42
CA ARG A 241 -8.23 -7.25 2.99
C ARG A 241 -6.73 -7.47 2.76
N MET A 242 -5.88 -6.73 3.47
CA MET A 242 -4.43 -6.88 3.37
C MET A 242 -3.95 -8.28 3.78
N ASP A 243 -4.51 -8.85 4.84
CA ASP A 243 -4.19 -10.21 5.28
C ASP A 243 -4.53 -11.24 4.19
N PHE A 244 -5.72 -11.13 3.60
CA PHE A 244 -6.14 -11.99 2.48
C PHE A 244 -5.16 -11.89 1.31
N LEU A 245 -4.85 -10.66 0.85
CA LEU A 245 -3.94 -10.44 -0.26
C LEU A 245 -2.53 -10.97 0.03
N HIS A 246 -2.04 -10.76 1.25
CA HIS A 246 -0.73 -11.28 1.66
C HIS A 246 -0.68 -12.81 1.67
N LYS A 247 -1.71 -13.47 2.21
CA LYS A 247 -1.80 -14.93 2.24
C LYS A 247 -1.82 -15.50 0.82
N LYS A 248 -2.73 -15.00 -0.03
CA LYS A 248 -2.89 -15.53 -1.38
C LYS A 248 -1.67 -15.26 -2.28
N SER A 249 -1.12 -14.05 -2.26
CA SER A 249 0.10 -13.77 -3.02
C SER A 249 1.32 -14.56 -2.51
N THR A 250 1.42 -14.86 -1.21
CA THR A 250 2.51 -15.69 -0.69
C THR A 250 2.33 -17.16 -1.09
N GLU A 251 1.11 -17.67 -1.06
CA GLU A 251 0.77 -19.03 -1.48
C GLU A 251 1.17 -19.25 -2.95
N ILE A 252 0.76 -18.36 -3.85
CA ILE A 252 1.09 -18.42 -5.28
C ILE A 252 2.60 -18.40 -5.52
N ILE A 253 3.32 -17.46 -4.89
CA ILE A 253 4.77 -17.33 -5.01
C ILE A 253 5.52 -18.58 -4.51
N ARG A 254 5.01 -19.23 -3.47
CA ARG A 254 5.66 -20.45 -2.93
C ARG A 254 5.46 -21.66 -3.82
N LYS A 255 4.30 -21.78 -4.47
CA LYS A 255 3.94 -22.94 -5.28
C LYS A 255 4.52 -22.87 -6.70
N ASN A 256 4.76 -21.69 -7.27
CA ASN A 256 5.03 -21.53 -8.70
C ASN A 256 6.36 -20.83 -8.97
N GLN A 257 7.05 -21.23 -10.03
CA GLN A 257 8.25 -20.59 -10.55
C GLN A 257 7.90 -19.38 -11.42
N ALA A 258 6.94 -19.55 -12.34
CA ALA A 258 6.46 -18.48 -13.20
C ALA A 258 4.97 -18.21 -12.95
N ILE A 259 4.62 -16.95 -12.90
CA ILE A 259 3.26 -16.45 -12.63
C ILE A 259 2.89 -15.46 -13.73
N VAL A 260 1.77 -15.68 -14.40
CA VAL A 260 1.23 -14.75 -15.41
C VAL A 260 -0.03 -14.13 -14.89
N ILE A 261 -0.15 -12.81 -15.01
CA ILE A 261 -1.35 -12.05 -14.61
C ILE A 261 -1.66 -10.95 -15.64
N GLU A 262 -2.92 -10.59 -15.78
CA GLU A 262 -3.36 -9.51 -16.68
C GLU A 262 -2.88 -8.12 -16.25
N ASP A 263 -2.63 -7.24 -17.23
CA ASP A 263 -2.39 -5.81 -16.99
C ASP A 263 -3.71 -5.01 -16.92
N LEU A 264 -4.43 -5.17 -15.83
CA LEU A 264 -5.67 -4.43 -15.64
C LEU A 264 -5.41 -2.94 -15.37
N LYS A 265 -5.95 -2.07 -16.24
CA LYS A 265 -5.95 -0.61 -16.06
C LYS A 265 -6.99 -0.21 -15.01
N VAL A 266 -6.74 -0.57 -13.73
CA VAL A 266 -7.69 -0.41 -12.61
C VAL A 266 -8.22 1.03 -12.49
N LYS A 267 -7.38 2.07 -12.75
CA LYS A 267 -7.83 3.47 -12.74
C LYS A 267 -8.94 3.73 -13.75
N ASN A 268 -8.89 3.11 -14.93
CA ASN A 268 -9.93 3.26 -15.96
C ASN A 268 -11.19 2.48 -15.59
N LEU A 269 -11.02 1.26 -15.07
CA LEU A 269 -12.14 0.44 -14.60
C LEU A 269 -12.94 1.12 -13.47
N MET A 270 -12.28 1.87 -12.59
CA MET A 270 -12.93 2.62 -11.50
C MET A 270 -13.75 3.82 -11.97
N LYS A 271 -13.65 4.24 -13.23
CA LYS A 271 -14.55 5.27 -13.81
C LYS A 271 -15.98 4.76 -13.98
N ASN A 272 -16.17 3.44 -14.05
CA ASN A 272 -17.50 2.83 -14.06
C ASN A 272 -18.11 2.87 -12.65
N HIS A 273 -19.06 3.76 -12.41
CA HIS A 273 -19.68 4.00 -11.11
C HIS A 273 -20.35 2.74 -10.51
N ASN A 274 -20.91 1.86 -11.33
CA ASN A 274 -21.57 0.63 -10.90
C ASN A 274 -20.57 -0.40 -10.35
N LEU A 275 -19.35 -0.44 -10.89
CA LEU A 275 -18.32 -1.41 -10.54
C LEU A 275 -17.24 -0.83 -9.61
N ALA A 276 -17.07 0.49 -9.53
CA ALA A 276 -16.00 1.16 -8.80
C ALA A 276 -15.84 0.66 -7.35
N LYS A 277 -16.95 0.50 -6.62
CA LYS A 277 -16.95 -0.01 -5.25
C LYS A 277 -16.41 -1.44 -5.16
N SER A 278 -16.83 -2.33 -6.07
CA SER A 278 -16.39 -3.72 -6.12
C SER A 278 -14.93 -3.82 -6.52
N ILE A 279 -14.48 -3.02 -7.49
CA ILE A 279 -13.08 -2.95 -7.95
C ILE A 279 -12.18 -2.42 -6.83
N ALA A 280 -12.61 -1.36 -6.11
CA ALA A 280 -11.87 -0.85 -4.95
C ALA A 280 -11.77 -1.90 -3.81
N GLU A 281 -12.81 -2.74 -3.64
CA GLU A 281 -12.83 -3.79 -2.62
C GLU A 281 -11.81 -4.90 -2.90
N VAL A 282 -11.71 -5.39 -4.14
CA VAL A 282 -10.79 -6.47 -4.52
C VAL A 282 -9.32 -6.03 -4.53
N SER A 283 -9.04 -4.75 -4.84
CA SER A 283 -7.68 -4.17 -4.77
C SER A 283 -6.64 -4.89 -5.63
N TRP A 284 -6.95 -5.19 -6.90
CA TRP A 284 -6.06 -5.88 -7.85
C TRP A 284 -4.69 -5.24 -8.02
N SER A 285 -4.62 -3.90 -8.09
CA SER A 285 -3.33 -3.19 -8.17
C SER A 285 -2.41 -3.56 -7.00
N ARG A 286 -2.98 -3.65 -5.78
CA ARG A 286 -2.21 -4.03 -4.59
C ARG A 286 -1.79 -5.49 -4.60
N PHE A 287 -2.63 -6.35 -5.14
CA PHE A 287 -2.31 -7.76 -5.34
C PHE A 287 -1.15 -7.94 -6.32
N ARG A 288 -1.19 -7.26 -7.48
CA ARG A 288 -0.10 -7.25 -8.46
C ARG A 288 1.21 -6.72 -7.87
N GLU A 289 1.17 -5.61 -7.13
CA GLU A 289 2.35 -5.11 -6.40
C GLU A 289 2.93 -6.17 -5.45
N MET A 290 2.06 -6.93 -4.76
CA MET A 290 2.53 -7.99 -3.85
C MET A 290 3.15 -9.17 -4.58
N LEU A 291 2.63 -9.55 -5.73
CA LEU A 291 3.24 -10.57 -6.59
C LEU A 291 4.59 -10.07 -7.10
N ASP A 292 4.68 -8.82 -7.59
CA ASP A 292 5.90 -8.24 -8.16
C ASP A 292 7.06 -8.19 -7.14
N TYR A 293 6.89 -7.60 -5.95
CA TYR A 293 8.01 -7.54 -5.02
C TYR A 293 8.35 -8.90 -4.40
N LYS A 294 7.35 -9.79 -4.23
CA LYS A 294 7.59 -11.12 -3.70
C LYS A 294 8.29 -12.03 -4.72
N SER A 295 7.95 -11.94 -6.00
CA SER A 295 8.65 -12.68 -7.05
C SER A 295 10.13 -12.32 -7.06
N ARG A 296 10.45 -11.02 -7.00
CA ARG A 296 11.85 -10.54 -6.88
C ARG A 296 12.55 -11.03 -5.61
N TRP A 297 11.84 -11.06 -4.48
CA TRP A 297 12.41 -11.53 -3.22
C TRP A 297 12.75 -13.02 -3.26
N TYR A 298 11.88 -13.83 -3.83
CA TYR A 298 11.98 -15.29 -3.74
C TYR A 298 12.51 -15.96 -5.03
N GLY A 299 13.00 -15.17 -6.00
CA GLY A 299 13.56 -15.70 -7.24
C GLY A 299 12.50 -16.36 -8.13
N ARG A 300 11.31 -15.76 -8.21
CA ARG A 300 10.22 -16.15 -9.10
C ARG A 300 10.07 -15.18 -10.25
N GLU A 301 9.49 -15.61 -11.33
CA GLU A 301 9.19 -14.80 -12.49
C GLU A 301 7.74 -14.33 -12.44
N LEU A 302 7.52 -13.02 -12.65
CA LEU A 302 6.17 -12.45 -12.83
C LEU A 302 6.08 -11.90 -14.25
N ILE A 303 5.21 -12.48 -15.04
CA ILE A 303 4.90 -12.06 -16.41
C ILE A 303 3.59 -11.28 -16.37
N ILE A 304 3.61 -10.07 -16.90
CA ILE A 304 2.40 -9.26 -17.07
C ILE A 304 1.96 -9.42 -18.52
N ALA A 305 0.76 -9.95 -18.72
CA ALA A 305 0.19 -10.10 -20.06
C ALA A 305 0.06 -8.74 -20.76
N PRO A 306 0.24 -8.67 -22.09
CA PRO A 306 -0.03 -7.44 -22.83
C PRO A 306 -1.44 -6.90 -22.56
N PRO A 307 -1.64 -5.56 -22.52
CA PRO A 307 -2.93 -4.96 -22.16
C PRO A 307 -4.12 -5.36 -23.05
N ASP A 308 -3.83 -5.76 -24.26
CA ASP A 308 -4.77 -6.15 -25.32
C ASP A 308 -4.86 -7.67 -25.54
N TYR A 309 -4.16 -8.44 -24.71
CA TYR A 309 -4.21 -9.92 -24.81
C TYR A 309 -5.62 -10.44 -24.50
N PRO A 310 -6.29 -11.10 -25.48
CA PRO A 310 -7.71 -11.43 -25.37
C PRO A 310 -7.92 -12.77 -24.62
N SER A 311 -7.39 -12.89 -23.42
CA SER A 311 -7.36 -14.12 -22.60
C SER A 311 -8.71 -14.82 -22.53
N SER A 312 -9.80 -14.07 -22.32
CA SER A 312 -11.16 -14.62 -22.20
C SER A 312 -11.84 -14.91 -23.55
N GLN A 313 -11.28 -14.45 -24.69
CA GLN A 313 -11.84 -14.64 -26.03
C GLN A 313 -11.15 -15.79 -26.80
N LEU A 314 -9.97 -16.20 -26.40
CA LEU A 314 -9.24 -17.29 -27.02
C LEU A 314 -9.71 -18.63 -26.46
N CYS A 315 -9.77 -19.64 -27.34
CA CYS A 315 -9.94 -21.01 -26.92
C CYS A 315 -8.63 -21.53 -26.29
N SER A 316 -8.70 -22.07 -25.10
CA SER A 316 -7.52 -22.63 -24.45
C SER A 316 -7.04 -23.95 -25.09
N ASP A 317 -7.83 -24.56 -25.96
CA ASP A 317 -7.46 -25.75 -26.70
C ASP A 317 -6.92 -25.39 -28.10
N CYS A 318 -7.77 -24.96 -29.02
CA CYS A 318 -7.41 -24.75 -30.42
C CYS A 318 -6.92 -23.32 -30.75
N GLY A 319 -6.99 -22.36 -29.83
CA GLY A 319 -6.56 -20.96 -30.04
C GLY A 319 -7.55 -20.10 -30.85
N ASN A 320 -8.68 -20.65 -31.31
CA ASN A 320 -9.69 -19.86 -32.04
C ASN A 320 -10.21 -18.71 -31.18
N ARG A 321 -10.48 -17.55 -31.81
CA ARG A 321 -10.95 -16.35 -31.12
C ARG A 321 -12.46 -16.17 -31.31
N SER A 322 -13.20 -16.22 -30.19
CA SER A 322 -14.66 -15.93 -30.16
C SER A 322 -14.95 -14.61 -29.47
N SER A 323 -15.90 -13.85 -30.03
CA SER A 323 -16.36 -12.59 -29.44
C SER A 323 -17.49 -12.75 -28.39
N GLN A 324 -18.03 -13.94 -28.22
CA GLN A 324 -19.16 -14.23 -27.32
C GLN A 324 -18.88 -13.82 -25.87
N THR A 325 -17.64 -14.00 -25.41
CA THR A 325 -17.22 -13.68 -24.03
C THR A 325 -16.94 -12.21 -23.79
N LYS A 326 -17.13 -11.32 -24.78
CA LYS A 326 -17.16 -9.85 -24.54
C LYS A 326 -18.32 -9.46 -23.62
N ASP A 327 -19.42 -10.21 -23.69
CA ASP A 327 -20.49 -10.07 -22.70
C ASP A 327 -20.04 -10.65 -21.35
N LEU A 328 -20.00 -9.79 -20.34
CA LEU A 328 -19.63 -10.18 -18.97
C LEU A 328 -20.68 -11.09 -18.29
N ALA A 329 -21.88 -11.20 -18.83
CA ALA A 329 -22.91 -12.13 -18.38
C ALA A 329 -22.59 -13.56 -18.79
N CYS A 330 -21.88 -13.76 -19.92
CA CYS A 330 -21.46 -15.07 -20.40
C CYS A 330 -20.42 -15.66 -19.43
N ARG A 331 -20.74 -16.82 -18.83
CA ARG A 331 -19.87 -17.50 -17.86
C ARG A 331 -19.24 -18.76 -18.38
N VAL A 332 -19.79 -19.32 -19.42
CA VAL A 332 -19.29 -20.52 -20.11
C VAL A 332 -18.74 -20.07 -21.46
N TYR A 333 -17.50 -20.47 -21.73
CA TYR A 333 -16.90 -20.32 -23.04
C TYR A 333 -17.23 -21.57 -23.86
N ILE A 334 -17.83 -21.39 -25.04
CA ILE A 334 -18.09 -22.47 -26.00
C ILE A 334 -17.31 -22.12 -27.27
N CYS A 335 -16.37 -23.00 -27.64
CA CYS A 335 -15.58 -22.79 -28.85
C CYS A 335 -16.40 -23.18 -30.11
N PRO A 336 -16.59 -22.26 -31.04
CA PRO A 336 -17.32 -22.58 -32.27
C PRO A 336 -16.54 -23.50 -33.22
N GLU A 337 -15.22 -23.64 -33.06
CA GLU A 337 -14.35 -24.43 -33.91
C GLU A 337 -14.16 -25.83 -33.38
N CYS A 338 -13.72 -26.00 -32.14
CA CYS A 338 -13.42 -27.35 -31.59
C CYS A 338 -14.48 -27.88 -30.61
N GLY A 339 -15.54 -27.12 -30.33
CA GLY A 339 -16.62 -27.51 -29.42
C GLY A 339 -16.26 -27.52 -27.94
N LEU A 340 -15.06 -27.04 -27.54
CA LEU A 340 -14.68 -26.98 -26.12
C LEU A 340 -15.69 -26.14 -25.32
N GLU A 341 -16.27 -26.73 -24.29
CA GLU A 341 -17.12 -26.06 -23.30
C GLU A 341 -16.40 -26.01 -21.96
N ILE A 342 -16.17 -24.79 -21.45
CA ILE A 342 -15.35 -24.56 -20.24
C ILE A 342 -15.78 -23.28 -19.51
N ASP A 343 -15.56 -23.20 -18.19
CA ASP A 343 -15.74 -21.96 -17.47
C ASP A 343 -14.86 -20.84 -18.08
N ARG A 344 -15.44 -19.67 -18.32
CA ARG A 344 -14.78 -18.56 -19.02
C ARG A 344 -13.52 -18.07 -18.28
N ASP A 345 -13.60 -17.92 -16.97
CA ASP A 345 -12.50 -17.38 -16.17
C ASP A 345 -11.37 -18.43 -16.05
N TYR A 346 -11.72 -19.72 -16.03
CA TYR A 346 -10.76 -20.82 -16.11
C TYR A 346 -10.09 -20.88 -17.49
N ASN A 347 -10.85 -20.79 -18.57
CA ASN A 347 -10.31 -20.69 -19.93
C ASN A 347 -9.32 -19.53 -20.08
N ALA A 348 -9.65 -18.35 -19.52
CA ALA A 348 -8.77 -17.18 -19.53
C ALA A 348 -7.45 -17.45 -18.77
N SER A 349 -7.52 -18.11 -17.63
CA SER A 349 -6.33 -18.47 -16.85
C SER A 349 -5.39 -19.45 -17.59
N LEU A 350 -5.95 -20.40 -18.35
CA LEU A 350 -5.19 -21.33 -19.21
C LEU A 350 -4.50 -20.58 -20.37
N ASN A 351 -5.21 -19.64 -20.99
CA ASN A 351 -4.61 -18.80 -22.05
C ASN A 351 -3.49 -17.91 -21.52
N LEU A 352 -3.63 -17.36 -20.32
CA LEU A 352 -2.55 -16.61 -19.66
C LEU A 352 -1.34 -17.49 -19.40
N LEU A 353 -1.53 -18.75 -18.98
CA LEU A 353 -0.44 -19.71 -18.75
C LEU A 353 0.42 -19.90 -20.01
N LYS A 354 -0.16 -19.90 -21.21
CA LYS A 354 0.57 -20.05 -22.48
C LYS A 354 1.64 -18.99 -22.71
N LEU A 355 1.54 -17.83 -22.06
CA LEU A 355 2.57 -16.78 -22.14
C LEU A 355 3.87 -17.12 -21.39
N THR A 356 3.94 -18.27 -20.73
CA THR A 356 5.18 -18.80 -20.12
C THR A 356 5.95 -19.75 -21.03
N MET A 357 5.42 -20.06 -22.22
CA MET A 357 5.99 -21.02 -23.17
C MET A 357 6.91 -20.32 -24.20
#